data_b81d20d61ef9f6e83b84ead8e0e2e527
#
_entry.id   b81d20d61ef9f6e83b84ead8e0e2e527
#
_cell.length_a   1.000
_cell.length_b   1.000
_cell.length_c   1.000
_cell.angle_alpha   90.00
_cell.angle_beta   90.00
_cell.angle_gamma   90.00
#
_symmetry.space_group_name_H-M   'P 1'
#
loop_
_entity.id
_entity.type
_entity.pdbx_description
1 polymer ?
#
loop_
_entity_poly.entity_id
_entity_poly.type
_entity_poly.pdbx_seq_one_letter_code
_entity_poly.pdbx_strand_id
1 'polypeptide(L)'
;MCMLLMSRRSPDGSLLLLRSETHAVYVYKYHHHETPRLCSTYQAPSPILDLQWYMLPAMAPSNHDIERRWCYVISCRDVPTRFVDSIDGSTKASYGIINHVEMYDPLYALTFSDDASWMYAGLRNALALFPLHAVGNNHHLALDLSSQTSEQDNGGQHGIVSALAVGCSPAVAQQDASETVQVTAVGTFTNLIGIYLTESQWLADFLTTDKTCSSSKWGTQNLLPGGRVCLCGWTVPEGRGITQLAWHPK
;
A
#
# COMPACT_ATOMS: atom_id res chain seq x y z
N MET A 1 -14.40 -23.76 -15.96
CA MET A 1 -14.05 -22.46 -16.56
C MET A 1 -13.72 -21.55 -15.39
N CYS A 2 -12.47 -21.11 -15.25
CA CYS A 2 -12.06 -20.27 -14.12
C CYS A 2 -12.30 -18.81 -14.51
N MET A 3 -13.06 -18.05 -13.70
CA MET A 3 -13.33 -16.64 -13.96
C MET A 3 -12.16 -15.80 -13.50
N LEU A 4 -11.69 -14.88 -14.34
CA LEU A 4 -10.68 -13.88 -13.98
C LEU A 4 -11.37 -12.68 -13.34
N LEU A 5 -10.92 -12.29 -12.16
CA LEU A 5 -11.51 -11.20 -11.38
C LEU A 5 -10.77 -9.87 -11.55
N MET A 6 -9.48 -9.91 -11.86
CA MET A 6 -8.65 -8.72 -11.91
C MET A 6 -7.44 -8.94 -12.82
N SER A 7 -7.05 -7.89 -13.51
CA SER A 7 -5.79 -7.83 -14.27
C SER A 7 -5.02 -6.56 -13.91
N ARG A 8 -3.70 -6.66 -13.78
CA ARG A 8 -2.80 -5.51 -13.59
C ARG A 8 -1.55 -5.68 -14.45
N ARG A 9 -1.25 -4.67 -15.23
CA ARG A 9 -0.03 -4.60 -16.02
C ARG A 9 1.11 -4.02 -15.19
N SER A 10 2.33 -4.56 -15.37
CA SER A 10 3.53 -3.96 -14.75
C SER A 10 3.74 -2.54 -15.29
N PRO A 11 4.37 -1.64 -14.51
CA PRO A 11 4.59 -0.25 -14.95
C PRO A 11 5.39 -0.12 -16.26
N ASP A 12 6.32 -1.05 -16.53
CA ASP A 12 7.07 -1.11 -17.81
C ASP A 12 6.29 -1.80 -18.93
N GLY A 13 5.12 -2.37 -18.63
CA GLY A 13 4.25 -3.03 -19.58
C GLY A 13 4.68 -4.42 -20.03
N SER A 14 5.76 -4.99 -19.47
CA SER A 14 6.31 -6.29 -19.89
C SER A 14 5.59 -7.49 -19.29
N LEU A 15 4.95 -7.32 -18.14
CA LEU A 15 4.26 -8.38 -17.41
C LEU A 15 2.79 -8.05 -17.17
N LEU A 16 1.98 -9.10 -17.06
CA LEU A 16 0.57 -9.04 -16.75
C LEU A 16 0.26 -9.97 -15.58
N LEU A 17 -0.32 -9.42 -14.51
CA LEU A 17 -0.90 -10.17 -13.39
C LEU A 17 -2.37 -10.44 -13.67
N LEU A 18 -2.78 -11.70 -13.48
CA LEU A 18 -4.19 -12.10 -13.51
C LEU A 18 -4.54 -12.79 -12.21
N ARG A 19 -5.64 -12.37 -11.59
CA ARG A 19 -6.22 -13.00 -10.41
C ARG A 19 -7.47 -13.79 -10.79
N SER A 20 -7.55 -15.03 -10.33
CA SER A 20 -8.74 -15.87 -10.48
C SER A 20 -9.65 -15.84 -9.25
N GLU A 21 -10.88 -16.30 -9.43
CA GLU A 21 -11.84 -16.52 -8.33
C GLU A 21 -11.38 -17.60 -7.34
N THR A 22 -10.52 -18.51 -7.77
CA THR A 22 -9.93 -19.58 -6.94
C THR A 22 -8.71 -19.14 -6.15
N HIS A 23 -8.47 -17.82 -6.06
CA HIS A 23 -7.33 -17.22 -5.36
C HIS A 23 -5.96 -17.59 -5.95
N ALA A 24 -5.92 -18.01 -7.21
CA ALA A 24 -4.67 -18.16 -7.94
C ALA A 24 -4.27 -16.85 -8.62
N VAL A 25 -2.97 -16.57 -8.63
CA VAL A 25 -2.35 -15.45 -9.34
C VAL A 25 -1.47 -16.03 -10.44
N TYR A 26 -1.66 -15.55 -11.65
CA TYR A 26 -0.90 -15.94 -12.83
C TYR A 26 -0.10 -14.74 -13.30
N VAL A 27 1.19 -14.93 -13.60
CA VAL A 27 2.06 -13.92 -14.19
C VAL A 27 2.35 -14.32 -15.62
N TYR A 28 2.00 -13.44 -16.55
CA TYR A 28 2.30 -13.63 -17.98
C TYR A 28 3.33 -12.60 -18.43
N LYS A 29 4.31 -13.04 -19.21
CA LYS A 29 5.17 -12.15 -19.99
C LYS A 29 4.47 -11.81 -21.29
N TYR A 30 4.47 -10.53 -21.62
CA TYR A 30 3.79 -10.00 -22.80
C TYR A 30 4.78 -9.19 -23.63
N HIS A 31 4.92 -9.58 -24.89
CA HIS A 31 5.61 -8.79 -25.90
C HIS A 31 4.63 -8.40 -26.99
N HIS A 32 4.78 -7.20 -27.55
CA HIS A 32 3.97 -6.77 -28.68
C HIS A 32 4.05 -7.81 -29.81
N HIS A 33 2.91 -8.24 -30.31
CA HIS A 33 2.75 -9.24 -31.39
C HIS A 33 3.04 -10.69 -31.05
N GLU A 34 3.32 -11.03 -29.80
CA GLU A 34 3.50 -12.41 -29.35
C GLU A 34 2.34 -12.89 -28.48
N THR A 35 2.11 -14.20 -28.46
CA THR A 35 1.15 -14.79 -27.51
C THR A 35 1.68 -14.68 -26.09
N PRO A 36 0.88 -14.23 -25.11
CA PRO A 36 1.31 -14.13 -23.72
C PRO A 36 1.83 -15.47 -23.21
N ARG A 37 3.03 -15.47 -22.62
CA ARG A 37 3.65 -16.66 -22.05
C ARG A 37 3.52 -16.66 -20.52
N LEU A 38 2.98 -17.75 -19.96
CA LEU A 38 2.93 -17.94 -18.50
C LEU A 38 4.34 -18.06 -17.94
N CYS A 39 4.68 -17.20 -16.96
CA CYS A 39 5.95 -17.20 -16.25
C CYS A 39 5.86 -17.95 -14.93
N SER A 40 4.89 -17.58 -14.10
CA SER A 40 4.71 -18.18 -12.78
C SER A 40 3.24 -18.25 -12.39
N THR A 41 2.96 -19.12 -11.44
CA THR A 41 1.65 -19.25 -10.80
C THR A 41 1.84 -19.31 -9.29
N TYR A 42 1.01 -18.56 -8.57
CA TYR A 42 0.99 -18.56 -7.12
C TYR A 42 -0.40 -18.87 -6.63
N GLN A 43 -0.54 -19.89 -5.76
CA GLN A 43 -1.79 -20.20 -5.10
C GLN A 43 -1.83 -19.52 -3.74
N ALA A 44 -2.72 -18.55 -3.57
CA ALA A 44 -2.92 -17.90 -2.29
C ALA A 44 -3.62 -18.84 -1.31
N PRO A 45 -3.21 -18.82 -0.01
CA PRO A 45 -3.80 -19.71 1.02
C PRO A 45 -5.20 -19.26 1.45
N SER A 46 -5.58 -18.02 1.16
CA SER A 46 -6.87 -17.42 1.57
C SER A 46 -7.31 -16.35 0.56
N PRO A 47 -8.53 -15.80 0.71
CA PRO A 47 -9.02 -14.77 -0.21
C PRO A 47 -8.08 -13.58 -0.36
N ILE A 48 -7.74 -13.27 -1.59
CA ILE A 48 -6.89 -12.14 -1.93
C ILE A 48 -7.70 -10.85 -1.74
N LEU A 49 -7.15 -9.89 -1.03
CA LEU A 49 -7.74 -8.58 -0.80
C LEU A 49 -7.24 -7.56 -1.82
N ASP A 50 -5.92 -7.45 -1.98
CA ASP A 50 -5.31 -6.57 -2.98
C ASP A 50 -4.03 -7.18 -3.57
N LEU A 51 -3.67 -6.68 -4.75
CA LEU A 51 -2.47 -7.03 -5.53
C LEU A 51 -1.84 -5.77 -6.09
N GLN A 52 -0.53 -5.59 -5.88
CA GLN A 52 0.21 -4.44 -6.40
C GLN A 52 1.54 -4.88 -7.01
N TRP A 53 1.98 -4.19 -8.07
CA TRP A 53 3.34 -4.34 -8.57
C TRP A 53 4.32 -3.56 -7.68
N TYR A 54 5.49 -4.14 -7.49
CA TYR A 54 6.61 -3.53 -6.79
C TYR A 54 7.90 -3.82 -7.54
N MET A 55 8.71 -2.80 -7.76
CA MET A 55 10.01 -2.95 -8.37
C MET A 55 11.06 -3.13 -7.26
N LEU A 56 11.73 -4.28 -7.26
CA LEU A 56 12.86 -4.48 -6.34
C LEU A 56 13.94 -3.46 -6.68
N PRO A 57 14.47 -2.73 -5.66
CA PRO A 57 15.65 -1.90 -5.87
C PRO A 57 16.77 -2.77 -6.43
N ALA A 58 17.43 -2.29 -7.49
CA ALA A 58 18.55 -2.99 -8.08
C ALA A 58 19.62 -3.17 -7.00
N MET A 59 19.87 -4.38 -6.57
CA MET A 59 21.09 -4.68 -5.83
C MET A 59 22.27 -4.33 -6.73
N ALA A 60 23.33 -3.73 -6.14
CA ALA A 60 24.46 -3.13 -6.83
C ALA A 60 24.93 -3.88 -8.11
N PRO A 61 25.31 -3.18 -9.17
CA PRO A 61 25.52 -3.73 -10.49
C PRO A 61 26.71 -4.69 -10.49
N SER A 62 26.43 -5.97 -10.48
CA SER A 62 27.37 -6.97 -10.96
C SER A 62 27.03 -7.28 -12.42
N ASN A 63 27.83 -6.66 -13.32
CA ASN A 63 27.99 -6.98 -14.74
C ASN A 63 26.75 -7.33 -15.59
N HIS A 64 26.39 -6.41 -16.44
CA HIS A 64 25.85 -6.52 -17.80
C HIS A 64 24.38 -6.86 -18.09
N ASP A 65 23.56 -7.35 -17.17
CA ASP A 65 22.11 -7.47 -17.42
C ASP A 65 21.32 -7.10 -16.17
N ILE A 66 21.07 -5.81 -15.98
CA ILE A 66 20.09 -5.33 -14.97
C ILE A 66 18.70 -5.56 -15.56
N GLU A 67 18.26 -6.81 -15.63
CA GLU A 67 16.83 -7.07 -15.77
C GLU A 67 16.15 -6.53 -14.52
N ARG A 68 15.33 -5.50 -14.70
CA ARG A 68 14.48 -4.97 -13.63
C ARG A 68 13.61 -6.12 -13.12
N ARG A 69 13.88 -6.59 -11.91
CA ARG A 69 13.10 -7.66 -11.31
C ARG A 69 11.85 -7.09 -10.70
N TRP A 70 10.75 -7.49 -11.26
CA TRP A 70 9.45 -7.19 -10.70
C TRP A 70 9.06 -8.21 -9.64
N CYS A 71 8.57 -7.72 -8.52
CA CYS A 71 7.78 -8.48 -7.57
C CYS A 71 6.33 -7.99 -7.64
N TYR A 72 5.42 -8.81 -7.23
CA TYR A 72 4.09 -8.35 -6.86
C TYR A 72 3.86 -8.57 -5.38
N VAL A 73 3.08 -7.69 -4.80
CA VAL A 73 2.69 -7.75 -3.40
C VAL A 73 1.27 -8.23 -3.33
N ILE A 74 1.05 -9.26 -2.54
CA ILE A 74 -0.25 -9.88 -2.36
C ILE A 74 -0.68 -9.76 -0.91
N SER A 75 -1.81 -9.10 -0.70
CA SER A 75 -2.52 -9.11 0.57
C SER A 75 -3.64 -10.13 0.53
N CYS A 76 -3.70 -10.97 1.55
CA CYS A 76 -4.73 -11.98 1.71
C CYS A 76 -5.37 -11.84 3.10
N ARG A 77 -6.56 -12.43 3.26
CA ARG A 77 -7.21 -12.50 4.57
C ARG A 77 -6.45 -13.48 5.46
N ASP A 78 -6.29 -13.13 6.74
CA ASP A 78 -5.82 -14.02 7.82
C ASP A 78 -4.36 -14.54 7.68
N VAL A 79 -3.59 -13.96 6.76
CA VAL A 79 -2.17 -14.28 6.57
C VAL A 79 -1.36 -13.00 6.28
N PRO A 80 -0.03 -13.00 6.54
CA PRO A 80 0.78 -11.82 6.25
C PRO A 80 0.80 -11.49 4.76
N THR A 81 0.90 -10.22 4.44
CA THR A 81 1.14 -9.72 3.09
C THR A 81 2.52 -10.16 2.60
N ARG A 82 2.62 -10.66 1.38
CA ARG A 82 3.83 -11.25 0.82
C ARG A 82 4.29 -10.52 -0.42
N PHE A 83 5.60 -10.36 -0.52
CA PHE A 83 6.30 -9.95 -1.73
C PHE A 83 6.71 -11.21 -2.48
N VAL A 84 6.19 -11.40 -3.66
CA VAL A 84 6.40 -12.61 -4.46
C VAL A 84 7.12 -12.26 -5.75
N ASP A 85 8.20 -12.96 -6.04
CA ASP A 85 8.94 -12.78 -7.28
C ASP A 85 8.09 -13.18 -8.49
N SER A 86 8.06 -12.34 -9.50
CA SER A 86 7.22 -12.56 -10.68
C SER A 86 7.70 -13.69 -11.59
N ILE A 87 8.96 -14.11 -11.47
CA ILE A 87 9.56 -15.12 -12.34
C ILE A 87 9.47 -16.50 -11.72
N ASP A 88 9.92 -16.64 -10.47
CA ASP A 88 10.03 -17.93 -9.80
C ASP A 88 8.92 -18.22 -8.78
N GLY A 89 8.05 -17.22 -8.48
CA GLY A 89 6.96 -17.35 -7.53
C GLY A 89 7.41 -17.44 -6.05
N SER A 90 8.70 -17.23 -5.76
CA SER A 90 9.22 -17.31 -4.39
C SER A 90 8.85 -16.09 -3.56
N THR A 91 8.57 -16.30 -2.27
CA THR A 91 8.35 -15.21 -1.33
C THR A 91 9.67 -14.57 -0.93
N LYS A 92 9.83 -13.27 -1.16
CA LYS A 92 11.04 -12.49 -0.84
C LYS A 92 10.95 -11.82 0.53
N ALA A 93 9.77 -11.35 0.90
CA ALA A 93 9.53 -10.70 2.18
C ALA A 93 8.07 -10.89 2.61
N SER A 94 7.80 -10.73 3.90
CA SER A 94 6.44 -10.71 4.43
C SER A 94 6.28 -9.63 5.49
N TYR A 95 5.10 -9.00 5.52
CA TYR A 95 4.73 -7.95 6.45
C TYR A 95 3.34 -8.23 6.99
N GLY A 96 3.11 -7.98 8.27
CA GLY A 96 1.80 -8.20 8.85
C GLY A 96 1.61 -7.45 10.16
N ILE A 97 0.35 -7.29 10.51
CA ILE A 97 -0.09 -6.78 11.81
C ILE A 97 -0.75 -7.94 12.52
N ILE A 98 -0.20 -8.33 13.66
CA ILE A 98 -0.79 -9.33 14.53
C ILE A 98 -1.52 -8.58 15.64
N ASN A 99 -2.82 -8.81 15.72
CA ASN A 99 -3.69 -8.20 16.71
C ASN A 99 -3.58 -8.91 18.08
N HIS A 100 -4.32 -8.41 19.07
CA HIS A 100 -4.30 -8.93 20.45
C HIS A 100 -4.86 -10.36 20.61
N VAL A 101 -5.52 -10.90 19.60
CA VAL A 101 -6.01 -12.28 19.56
C VAL A 101 -5.12 -13.18 18.69
N GLU A 102 -3.90 -12.77 18.42
CA GLU A 102 -2.88 -13.49 17.64
C GLU A 102 -3.29 -13.79 16.18
N MET A 103 -4.21 -13.00 15.62
CA MET A 103 -4.62 -13.09 14.22
C MET A 103 -4.05 -11.95 13.40
N TYR A 104 -3.81 -12.19 12.11
CA TYR A 104 -3.41 -11.14 11.18
C TYR A 104 -4.58 -10.22 10.87
N ASP A 105 -4.35 -8.92 11.02
CA ASP A 105 -5.30 -7.91 10.55
C ASP A 105 -5.24 -7.83 9.02
N PRO A 106 -6.41 -7.81 8.35
CA PRO A 106 -6.48 -7.77 6.91
C PRO A 106 -6.06 -6.39 6.37
N LEU A 107 -5.13 -6.39 5.40
CA LEU A 107 -4.72 -5.20 4.67
C LEU A 107 -5.56 -5.12 3.38
N TYR A 108 -6.55 -4.22 3.34
CA TYR A 108 -7.57 -4.20 2.29
C TYR A 108 -7.13 -3.52 1.00
N ALA A 109 -6.23 -2.55 1.09
CA ALA A 109 -5.68 -1.82 -0.06
C ALA A 109 -4.20 -1.56 0.18
N LEU A 110 -3.40 -1.61 -0.87
CA LEU A 110 -1.95 -1.42 -0.82
C LEU A 110 -1.51 -0.34 -1.80
N THR A 111 -0.51 0.43 -1.43
CA THR A 111 0.24 1.31 -2.33
C THR A 111 1.65 1.53 -1.78
N PHE A 112 2.51 2.20 -2.55
CA PHE A 112 3.89 2.45 -2.17
C PHE A 112 4.21 3.95 -2.25
N SER A 113 5.20 4.37 -1.45
CA SER A 113 5.82 5.69 -1.62
C SER A 113 6.53 5.78 -2.97
N ASP A 114 6.70 7.01 -3.49
CA ASP A 114 7.35 7.24 -4.78
C ASP A 114 8.82 6.76 -4.80
N ASP A 115 9.49 6.83 -3.64
CA ASP A 115 10.85 6.35 -3.43
C ASP A 115 10.93 4.84 -3.16
N ALA A 116 9.78 4.15 -3.14
CA ALA A 116 9.66 2.73 -2.83
C ALA A 116 10.25 2.30 -1.47
N SER A 117 10.38 3.22 -0.51
CA SER A 117 10.89 2.93 0.85
C SER A 117 9.80 2.52 1.82
N TRP A 118 8.54 2.87 1.54
CA TRP A 118 7.38 2.60 2.37
C TRP A 118 6.26 1.89 1.61
N MET A 119 5.59 0.97 2.29
CA MET A 119 4.31 0.40 1.87
C MET A 119 3.20 0.97 2.75
N TYR A 120 2.17 1.52 2.12
CA TYR A 120 0.95 1.98 2.78
C TYR A 120 -0.13 0.92 2.63
N ALA A 121 -0.78 0.60 3.72
CA ALA A 121 -1.80 -0.44 3.77
C ALA A 121 -3.06 0.05 4.47
N GLY A 122 -4.18 -0.09 3.80
CA GLY A 122 -5.49 0.29 4.32
C GLY A 122 -6.06 -0.75 5.26
N LEU A 123 -6.46 -0.32 6.44
CA LEU A 123 -7.13 -1.09 7.48
C LEU A 123 -8.58 -0.64 7.67
N ARG A 124 -9.22 -1.08 8.72
CA ARG A 124 -10.47 -0.50 9.20
C ARG A 124 -10.16 0.72 10.05
N ASN A 125 -10.64 1.90 9.65
CA ASN A 125 -10.46 3.19 10.31
C ASN A 125 -8.99 3.63 10.47
N ALA A 126 -8.04 2.97 9.80
CA ALA A 126 -6.62 3.28 9.93
C ALA A 126 -5.84 3.05 8.63
N LEU A 127 -4.71 3.74 8.52
CA LEU A 127 -3.71 3.54 7.51
C LEU A 127 -2.42 3.06 8.19
N ALA A 128 -1.94 1.89 7.84
CA ALA A 128 -0.64 1.38 8.30
C ALA A 128 0.47 1.72 7.30
N LEU A 129 1.64 2.07 7.83
CA LEU A 129 2.82 2.45 7.09
C LEU A 129 3.98 1.53 7.48
N PHE A 130 4.41 0.69 6.55
CA PHE A 130 5.48 -0.27 6.75
C PHE A 130 6.77 0.22 6.11
N PRO A 131 7.86 0.42 6.88
CA PRO A 131 9.17 0.66 6.30
C PRO A 131 9.68 -0.64 5.66
N LEU A 132 9.99 -0.61 4.36
CA LEU A 132 10.31 -1.82 3.62
C LEU A 132 11.67 -2.44 3.98
N HIS A 133 12.53 -1.70 4.68
CA HIS A 133 13.78 -2.22 5.23
C HIS A 133 13.58 -3.09 6.50
N ALA A 134 12.42 -2.96 7.18
CA ALA A 134 12.12 -3.71 8.41
C ALA A 134 11.07 -4.80 8.12
N VAL A 135 11.56 -5.92 7.60
CA VAL A 135 10.71 -7.08 7.26
C VAL A 135 10.18 -7.75 8.53
N GLY A 136 8.94 -8.20 8.48
CA GLY A 136 8.31 -8.97 9.56
C GLY A 136 6.98 -8.42 10.03
N ASN A 137 6.55 -8.92 11.20
CA ASN A 137 5.27 -8.55 11.78
C ASN A 137 5.41 -7.36 12.73
N ASN A 138 4.38 -6.52 12.80
CA ASN A 138 4.25 -5.40 13.74
C ASN A 138 5.33 -4.31 13.62
N HIS A 139 6.11 -4.29 12.53
CA HIS A 139 7.02 -3.20 12.21
C HIS A 139 6.30 -2.16 11.33
N HIS A 140 5.39 -1.38 11.92
CA HIS A 140 4.59 -0.38 11.19
C HIS A 140 4.25 0.79 12.09
N LEU A 141 3.98 1.92 11.46
CA LEU A 141 3.25 3.04 12.06
C LEU A 141 1.78 2.91 11.66
N ALA A 142 0.88 3.39 12.50
CA ALA A 142 -0.53 3.45 12.15
C ALA A 142 -1.05 4.87 12.34
N LEU A 143 -1.78 5.37 11.33
CA LEU A 143 -2.55 6.60 11.40
C LEU A 143 -4.00 6.25 11.70
N ASP A 144 -4.54 6.76 12.80
CA ASP A 144 -5.97 6.66 13.10
C ASP A 144 -6.74 7.69 12.27
N LEU A 145 -7.43 7.21 11.25
CA LEU A 145 -8.22 8.06 10.35
C LEU A 145 -9.51 8.55 11.00
N SER A 146 -9.97 7.89 12.06
CA SER A 146 -11.19 8.24 12.77
C SER A 146 -10.99 9.37 13.79
N SER A 147 -9.72 9.72 14.10
CA SER A 147 -9.42 10.77 15.07
C SER A 147 -9.78 12.16 14.52
N GLN A 148 -10.53 12.92 15.29
CA GLN A 148 -10.87 14.31 15.00
C GLN A 148 -9.76 15.24 15.49
N THR A 149 -9.44 16.27 14.71
CA THR A 149 -8.47 17.30 15.10
C THR A 149 -9.07 18.66 15.36
N SER A 150 -10.28 18.92 14.87
CA SER A 150 -10.97 20.19 15.09
C SER A 150 -12.48 19.99 15.23
N GLU A 151 -13.14 20.91 15.93
CA GLU A 151 -14.60 20.96 16.08
C GLU A 151 -15.35 21.20 14.73
N GLN A 152 -14.60 21.48 13.65
CA GLN A 152 -15.13 21.72 12.30
C GLN A 152 -15.06 20.50 11.40
N ASP A 153 -14.40 19.42 11.82
CA ASP A 153 -14.27 18.20 11.01
C ASP A 153 -15.51 17.32 11.14
N ASN A 154 -15.98 16.81 10.01
CA ASN A 154 -17.14 15.93 9.86
C ASN A 154 -16.91 14.52 10.47
N GLY A 155 -16.30 14.42 11.63
CA GLY A 155 -16.24 13.17 12.41
C GLY A 155 -15.14 12.19 12.03
N GLY A 156 -14.10 12.60 11.28
CA GLY A 156 -13.02 11.73 10.84
C GLY A 156 -13.44 10.75 9.72
N GLN A 157 -12.49 9.97 9.22
CA GLN A 157 -12.73 9.01 8.15
C GLN A 157 -12.94 7.60 8.73
N HIS A 158 -14.15 7.08 8.60
CA HIS A 158 -14.52 5.77 9.13
C HIS A 158 -14.68 4.71 8.05
N GLY A 159 -14.59 3.45 8.45
CA GLY A 159 -14.85 2.29 7.60
C GLY A 159 -13.58 1.61 7.09
N ILE A 160 -13.76 0.65 6.20
CA ILE A 160 -12.66 -0.08 5.58
C ILE A 160 -12.03 0.81 4.51
N VAL A 161 -10.73 1.02 4.60
CA VAL A 161 -9.94 1.66 3.55
C VAL A 161 -9.86 0.71 2.36
N SER A 162 -10.46 1.11 1.27
CA SER A 162 -10.65 0.26 0.08
C SER A 162 -9.86 0.73 -1.15
N ALA A 163 -9.35 1.96 -1.11
CA ALA A 163 -8.56 2.52 -2.20
C ALA A 163 -7.50 3.48 -1.66
N LEU A 164 -6.31 3.39 -2.20
CA LEU A 164 -5.15 4.23 -1.88
C LEU A 164 -4.52 4.74 -3.17
N ALA A 165 -4.07 6.00 -3.16
CA ALA A 165 -3.25 6.56 -4.24
C ALA A 165 -2.23 7.54 -3.65
N VAL A 166 -0.95 7.31 -3.96
CA VAL A 166 0.14 8.23 -3.61
C VAL A 166 0.33 9.26 -4.72
N GLY A 167 0.63 10.47 -4.34
CA GLY A 167 0.93 11.57 -5.25
C GLY A 167 1.72 12.66 -4.57
N CYS A 168 2.11 13.68 -5.34
CA CYS A 168 2.83 14.83 -4.84
C CYS A 168 1.96 16.08 -4.89
N SER A 169 1.94 16.85 -3.81
CA SER A 169 1.23 18.13 -3.73
C SER A 169 2.22 19.30 -3.71
N PRO A 170 2.13 20.24 -4.66
CA PRO A 170 2.91 21.47 -4.60
C PRO A 170 2.37 22.48 -3.58
N ALA A 171 1.15 22.26 -3.05
CA ALA A 171 0.43 23.25 -2.27
C ALA A 171 0.86 23.36 -0.80
N VAL A 172 1.69 22.44 -0.32
CA VAL A 172 2.13 22.41 1.10
C VAL A 172 3.51 23.04 1.28
N ALA A 173 4.24 23.29 0.21
CA ALA A 173 5.52 23.98 0.25
C ALA A 173 5.33 25.44 0.64
N GLN A 174 5.30 25.72 1.94
CA GLN A 174 5.40 27.08 2.48
C GLN A 174 6.86 27.54 2.27
N GLN A 175 7.07 28.44 1.30
CA GLN A 175 8.24 29.29 1.08
C GLN A 175 9.26 28.93 -0.02
N ASP A 176 9.41 27.67 -0.45
CA ASP A 176 10.24 27.38 -1.62
C ASP A 176 9.46 26.54 -2.63
N ALA A 177 9.18 27.11 -3.80
CA ALA A 177 8.37 26.52 -4.87
C ALA A 177 9.00 25.26 -5.54
N SER A 178 10.08 24.72 -4.99
CA SER A 178 10.81 23.56 -5.50
C SER A 178 10.55 22.27 -4.73
N GLU A 179 9.98 22.31 -3.53
CA GLU A 179 9.72 21.10 -2.74
C GLU A 179 8.30 20.57 -3.01
N THR A 180 8.23 19.37 -3.56
CA THR A 180 6.98 18.61 -3.69
C THR A 180 6.84 17.70 -2.47
N VAL A 181 5.71 17.80 -1.78
CA VAL A 181 5.43 16.99 -0.60
C VAL A 181 4.58 15.78 -0.99
N GLN A 182 4.97 14.60 -0.54
CA GLN A 182 4.23 13.38 -0.80
C GLN A 182 2.95 13.33 0.02
N VAL A 183 1.85 13.03 -0.64
CA VAL A 183 0.52 12.89 -0.05
C VAL A 183 -0.12 11.58 -0.46
N THR A 184 -0.96 11.03 0.41
CA THR A 184 -1.75 9.83 0.10
C THR A 184 -3.24 10.16 0.16
N ALA A 185 -3.93 9.89 -0.93
CA ALA A 185 -5.38 9.89 -0.98
C ALA A 185 -5.90 8.53 -0.48
N VAL A 186 -6.83 8.58 0.45
CA VAL A 186 -7.43 7.42 1.11
C VAL A 186 -8.92 7.42 0.86
N GLY A 187 -9.44 6.36 0.27
CA GLY A 187 -10.87 6.14 0.05
C GLY A 187 -11.40 4.98 0.88
N THR A 188 -12.63 5.12 1.39
CA THR A 188 -13.28 4.07 2.18
C THR A 188 -14.56 3.55 1.53
N PHE A 189 -15.02 2.38 1.97
CA PHE A 189 -16.33 1.85 1.57
C PHE A 189 -17.51 2.69 2.09
N THR A 190 -17.27 3.63 3.00
CA THR A 190 -18.28 4.57 3.51
C THR A 190 -18.36 5.87 2.70
N ASN A 191 -17.85 5.88 1.46
CA ASN A 191 -17.85 7.04 0.55
C ASN A 191 -17.06 8.26 1.05
N LEU A 192 -16.12 8.06 1.98
CA LEU A 192 -15.24 9.11 2.47
C LEU A 192 -13.91 9.07 1.71
N ILE A 193 -13.44 10.25 1.33
CA ILE A 193 -12.10 10.45 0.77
C ILE A 193 -11.37 11.43 1.68
N GLY A 194 -10.13 11.10 2.04
CA GLY A 194 -9.23 11.99 2.77
C GLY A 194 -7.87 12.06 2.07
N ILE A 195 -7.20 13.19 2.18
CA ILE A 195 -5.83 13.38 1.71
C ILE A 195 -4.95 13.62 2.93
N TYR A 196 -3.92 12.79 3.08
CA TYR A 196 -3.03 12.76 4.22
C TYR A 196 -1.60 13.05 3.78
N LEU A 197 -0.89 13.81 4.60
CA LEU A 197 0.54 14.04 4.45
C LEU A 197 1.30 12.75 4.83
N THR A 198 2.08 12.20 3.90
CA THR A 198 2.77 10.91 4.10
C THR A 198 4.22 10.97 3.60
N GLU A 199 4.88 12.09 3.81
CA GLU A 199 6.26 12.27 3.38
C GLU A 199 7.23 11.35 4.12
N SER A 200 8.09 10.67 3.38
CA SER A 200 9.03 9.68 3.94
C SER A 200 9.97 10.28 4.97
N GLN A 201 10.45 11.51 4.77
CA GLN A 201 11.37 12.16 5.70
C GLN A 201 10.68 12.52 7.01
N TRP A 202 9.47 13.05 6.95
CA TRP A 202 8.67 13.33 8.14
C TRP A 202 8.37 12.06 8.94
N LEU A 203 8.05 10.96 8.25
CA LEU A 203 7.82 9.66 8.89
C LEU A 203 9.10 9.13 9.54
N ALA A 204 10.26 9.29 8.91
CA ALA A 204 11.55 8.90 9.45
C ALA A 204 11.92 9.73 10.69
N ASP A 205 11.73 11.05 10.64
CA ASP A 205 11.98 11.97 11.77
C ASP A 205 11.08 11.65 12.96
N PHE A 206 9.81 11.30 12.68
CA PHE A 206 8.89 10.87 13.72
C PHE A 206 9.39 9.60 14.43
N LEU A 207 9.87 8.60 13.66
CA LEU A 207 10.44 7.37 14.21
C LEU A 207 11.69 7.60 15.05
N THR A 208 12.50 8.63 14.71
CA THR A 208 13.76 8.94 15.41
C THR A 208 13.55 9.82 16.65
N THR A 209 12.55 10.70 16.62
CA THR A 209 12.33 11.70 17.67
C THR A 209 11.55 11.12 18.85
N ASP A 210 10.65 10.18 18.58
CA ASP A 210 9.88 9.53 19.64
C ASP A 210 10.67 8.40 20.30
N LYS A 211 11.59 8.79 21.22
CA LYS A 211 12.41 7.86 22.04
C LYS A 211 11.56 6.95 22.93
N THR A 212 10.26 7.13 22.99
CA THR A 212 9.33 6.23 23.68
C THR A 212 8.99 4.99 22.84
N CYS A 213 9.33 4.97 21.55
CA CYS A 213 9.29 3.82 20.69
C CYS A 213 10.45 2.86 20.99
N SER A 214 10.52 2.35 22.21
CA SER A 214 11.42 1.23 22.51
C SER A 214 10.97 0.04 21.67
N SER A 215 11.92 -0.66 21.06
CA SER A 215 11.79 -1.78 20.13
C SER A 215 10.90 -2.96 20.59
N SER A 216 10.32 -2.89 21.77
CA SER A 216 9.43 -3.92 22.36
C SER A 216 7.93 -3.58 22.32
N LYS A 217 7.54 -2.45 21.72
CA LYS A 217 6.12 -1.99 21.72
C LYS A 217 5.58 -1.63 20.33
N TRP A 218 5.99 -2.34 19.33
CA TRP A 218 5.30 -2.32 18.05
C TRP A 218 3.97 -3.06 18.21
N GLY A 219 2.92 -2.33 18.34
CA GLY A 219 1.57 -2.83 18.54
C GLY A 219 0.60 -1.66 18.55
N THR A 220 -0.66 -1.94 18.63
CA THR A 220 -1.82 -1.04 18.58
C THR A 220 -1.76 0.24 19.45
N GLN A 221 -0.67 0.48 20.18
CA GLN A 221 -0.51 1.63 21.07
C GLN A 221 0.17 2.86 20.42
N ASN A 222 0.68 2.74 19.18
CA ASN A 222 1.34 3.86 18.47
C ASN A 222 0.45 4.39 17.32
N LEU A 223 -0.84 4.55 17.59
CA LEU A 223 -1.75 5.23 16.68
C LEU A 223 -1.45 6.73 16.68
N LEU A 224 -0.95 7.23 15.57
CA LEU A 224 -0.87 8.67 15.32
C LEU A 224 -2.27 9.19 15.00
N PRO A 225 -2.71 10.29 15.60
CA PRO A 225 -3.98 10.90 15.22
C PRO A 225 -3.86 11.40 13.77
N GLY A 226 -4.53 10.69 12.85
CA GLY A 226 -4.52 10.99 11.41
C GLY A 226 -5.02 12.39 11.08
N GLY A 227 -5.88 12.95 11.94
CA GLY A 227 -6.34 14.30 11.79
C GLY A 227 -5.24 15.37 11.83
N ARG A 228 -4.10 15.14 12.49
CA ARG A 228 -2.96 16.09 12.47
C ARG A 228 -2.27 16.17 11.13
N VAL A 229 -2.40 15.15 10.29
CA VAL A 229 -1.78 15.04 8.96
C VAL A 229 -2.83 15.02 7.84
N CYS A 230 -4.10 15.15 8.18
CA CYS A 230 -5.19 15.29 7.22
C CYS A 230 -5.18 16.70 6.63
N LEU A 231 -4.98 16.82 5.32
CA LEU A 231 -4.99 18.09 4.60
C LEU A 231 -6.42 18.51 4.23
N CYS A 232 -7.23 17.56 3.79
CA CYS A 232 -8.63 17.76 3.45
C CYS A 232 -9.37 16.41 3.37
N GLY A 233 -10.68 16.46 3.51
CA GLY A 233 -11.54 15.31 3.35
C GLY A 233 -12.92 15.72 2.86
N TRP A 234 -13.62 14.82 2.18
CA TRP A 234 -14.99 15.03 1.72
C TRP A 234 -15.73 13.70 1.56
N THR A 235 -17.05 13.81 1.57
CA THR A 235 -17.96 12.69 1.35
C THR A 235 -18.46 12.71 -0.10
N VAL A 236 -18.41 11.58 -0.76
CA VAL A 236 -19.04 11.40 -2.07
C VAL A 236 -20.53 11.13 -1.85
N PRO A 237 -21.43 12.02 -2.28
CA PRO A 237 -22.85 11.96 -1.89
C PRO A 237 -23.59 10.76 -2.47
N GLU A 238 -23.14 10.24 -3.60
CA GLU A 238 -23.77 9.10 -4.28
C GLU A 238 -22.74 8.00 -4.53
N GLY A 239 -22.98 6.80 -4.01
CA GLY A 239 -22.09 5.66 -4.22
C GLY A 239 -22.21 4.58 -3.16
N ARG A 240 -21.61 3.44 -3.47
CA ARG A 240 -21.52 2.26 -2.56
C ARG A 240 -20.10 2.00 -2.07
N GLY A 241 -19.31 3.07 -1.91
CA GLY A 241 -17.91 3.01 -1.50
C GLY A 241 -16.92 3.39 -2.59
N ILE A 242 -15.73 3.76 -2.17
CA ILE A 242 -14.61 4.10 -3.05
C ILE A 242 -13.84 2.83 -3.37
N THR A 243 -13.78 2.45 -4.63
CA THR A 243 -13.10 1.21 -5.06
C THR A 243 -11.77 1.47 -5.74
N GLN A 244 -11.53 2.68 -6.22
CA GLN A 244 -10.28 3.08 -6.86
C GLN A 244 -10.06 4.59 -6.74
N LEU A 245 -8.81 4.96 -6.54
CA LEU A 245 -8.32 6.33 -6.59
C LEU A 245 -7.12 6.41 -7.54
N ALA A 246 -6.99 7.52 -8.23
CA ALA A 246 -5.83 7.81 -9.04
C ALA A 246 -5.58 9.33 -9.07
N TRP A 247 -4.31 9.74 -9.08
CA TRP A 247 -3.94 11.11 -9.34
C TRP A 247 -3.95 11.37 -10.85
N HIS A 248 -4.37 12.58 -11.22
CA HIS A 248 -4.26 13.01 -12.61
C HIS A 248 -2.76 13.17 -12.95
N PRO A 249 -2.26 12.51 -14.00
CA PRO A 249 -0.88 12.74 -14.45
C PRO A 249 -0.73 14.21 -14.88
N LYS A 250 0.39 14.82 -14.50
CA LYS A 250 0.74 16.18 -14.90
C LYS A 250 1.20 16.22 -16.35
#